data_0c0d5ca15954a50513d6800e9322d710
#
_entry.id   0c0d5ca15954a50513d6800e9322d710
#
_cell.length_a   1.000
_cell.length_b   1.000
_cell.length_c   1.000
_cell.angle_alpha   90.00
_cell.angle_beta   90.00
_cell.angle_gamma   90.00
#
_symmetry.space_group_name_H-M   'P 1'
#
loop_
_entity.id
_entity.type
_entity.pdbx_description
1 polymer ?
#
loop_
_entity_poly.entity_id
_entity_poly.type
_entity_poly.pdbx_seq_one_letter_code
_entity_poly.pdbx_strand_id
1 'polypeptide(L)'
;MKKAIAITIVILLCIQANAQTLSGVVYDKATKQPVQGAYVYLNGTSIVNLTDNSGKFSLTVRQTINTQLVFSHITYNLVNIEDPFNNLPDTIYMEERPNTLREVIVHGDPFSRQQKLRAFREQFLGITQAGRSCRIVNEDDIQVWYNVPTKTLFASSNQPIEVINEYLGYRTLFTLVDFKTEYSSVTLNRNRVQQSYYAVLTSFTDLKPDDIRIKKRRDDVYVTSTRNFFKCLAYDPFFILDTTDDPIFWVYEGRNQIDFNSHFIINDTISQKAIKISNALIEKENPDDSLLRINISHYDSDNRGFRYYSRISFFTNTLLVDQYGNIDKIDKVTFEGRLGRARAGNMLPLNYVP
;
A
#
# COMPACT_ATOMS: atom_id res chain seq x y z
N MET A 1 -24.92 -6.88 -43.80
CA MET A 1 -25.49 -6.44 -42.54
C MET A 1 -25.65 -7.56 -41.50
N LYS A 2 -26.36 -8.68 -41.76
CA LYS A 2 -26.57 -9.76 -40.77
C LYS A 2 -25.27 -10.39 -40.23
N LYS A 3 -24.22 -10.58 -41.07
CA LYS A 3 -22.93 -11.10 -40.63
C LYS A 3 -22.12 -10.11 -39.74
N ALA A 4 -22.23 -8.81 -40.04
CA ALA A 4 -21.58 -7.79 -39.22
C ALA A 4 -22.23 -7.67 -37.81
N ILE A 5 -23.58 -7.76 -37.77
CA ILE A 5 -24.32 -7.77 -36.50
C ILE A 5 -23.99 -9.01 -35.67
N ALA A 6 -23.87 -10.19 -36.29
CA ALA A 6 -23.49 -11.41 -35.61
C ALA A 6 -22.08 -11.33 -35.04
N ILE A 7 -21.10 -10.76 -35.75
CA ILE A 7 -19.72 -10.55 -35.28
C ILE A 7 -19.70 -9.55 -34.12
N THR A 8 -20.47 -8.46 -34.18
CA THR A 8 -20.59 -7.47 -33.11
C THR A 8 -21.21 -8.09 -31.84
N ILE A 9 -22.22 -8.94 -31.98
CA ILE A 9 -22.83 -9.66 -30.84
C ILE A 9 -21.86 -10.66 -30.25
N VAL A 10 -21.06 -11.38 -31.03
CA VAL A 10 -20.03 -12.29 -30.54
C VAL A 10 -18.91 -11.54 -29.81
N ILE A 11 -18.49 -10.39 -30.31
CA ILE A 11 -17.50 -9.55 -29.64
C ILE A 11 -18.07 -8.97 -28.33
N LEU A 12 -19.35 -8.57 -28.29
CA LEU A 12 -19.99 -8.12 -27.04
C LEU A 12 -20.16 -9.25 -26.00
N LEU A 13 -20.37 -10.48 -26.44
CA LEU A 13 -20.46 -11.64 -25.54
C LEU A 13 -19.09 -12.11 -25.00
N CYS A 14 -17.99 -11.74 -25.64
CA CYS A 14 -16.62 -12.03 -25.17
C CYS A 14 -16.12 -11.07 -24.08
N ILE A 15 -16.80 -9.95 -23.81
CA ILE A 15 -16.53 -9.07 -22.69
C ILE A 15 -17.29 -9.60 -21.44
N GLN A 16 -17.09 -10.83 -21.10
CA GLN A 16 -17.43 -11.34 -19.77
C GLN A 16 -16.37 -10.81 -18.82
N ALA A 17 -16.67 -9.72 -18.11
CA ALA A 17 -15.89 -9.35 -16.93
C ALA A 17 -16.01 -10.50 -15.94
N ASN A 18 -14.98 -11.35 -15.87
CA ASN A 18 -14.90 -12.43 -14.87
C ASN A 18 -14.75 -11.78 -13.49
N ALA A 19 -15.88 -11.39 -12.90
CA ALA A 19 -15.91 -10.98 -11.50
C ALA A 19 -15.75 -12.24 -10.65
N GLN A 20 -14.71 -12.31 -9.85
CA GLN A 20 -14.50 -13.37 -8.87
C GLN A 20 -15.20 -12.98 -7.57
N THR A 21 -15.88 -13.95 -6.94
CA THR A 21 -16.52 -13.76 -5.63
C THR A 21 -15.72 -14.50 -4.58
N LEU A 22 -15.25 -13.76 -3.58
CA LEU A 22 -14.66 -14.31 -2.36
C LEU A 22 -15.77 -14.39 -1.31
N SER A 23 -16.13 -15.60 -0.86
CA SER A 23 -17.23 -15.81 0.08
C SER A 23 -16.91 -16.92 1.08
N GLY A 24 -17.55 -16.88 2.22
CA GLY A 24 -17.39 -17.87 3.29
C GLY A 24 -18.18 -17.49 4.53
N VAL A 25 -17.85 -18.12 5.64
CA VAL A 25 -18.50 -17.92 6.93
C VAL A 25 -17.46 -17.71 8.04
N VAL A 26 -17.74 -16.79 8.95
CA VAL A 26 -16.86 -16.47 10.08
C VAL A 26 -17.50 -16.97 11.38
N TYR A 27 -16.77 -17.77 12.15
CA TYR A 27 -17.17 -18.30 13.45
C TYR A 27 -16.19 -17.91 14.55
N ASP A 28 -16.71 -17.74 15.74
CA ASP A 28 -15.91 -17.74 16.97
C ASP A 28 -15.29 -19.12 17.17
N LYS A 29 -13.98 -19.15 17.43
CA LYS A 29 -13.21 -20.40 17.52
C LYS A 29 -13.62 -21.24 18.72
N ALA A 30 -13.95 -20.62 19.86
CA ALA A 30 -14.28 -21.29 21.12
C ALA A 30 -15.74 -21.72 21.15
N THR A 31 -16.67 -20.80 20.87
CA THR A 31 -18.10 -21.02 21.00
C THR A 31 -18.77 -21.65 19.78
N LYS A 32 -18.07 -21.60 18.61
CA LYS A 32 -18.62 -22.02 17.31
C LYS A 32 -19.86 -21.23 16.88
N GLN A 33 -20.12 -20.09 17.50
CA GLN A 33 -21.19 -19.18 17.09
C GLN A 33 -20.76 -18.31 15.92
N PRO A 34 -21.67 -17.92 15.02
CA PRO A 34 -21.35 -17.01 13.92
C PRO A 34 -20.94 -15.63 14.45
N VAL A 35 -19.90 -15.03 13.83
CA VAL A 35 -19.45 -13.68 14.17
C VAL A 35 -20.13 -12.71 13.21
N GLN A 36 -21.10 -11.95 13.74
CA GLN A 36 -21.79 -10.88 13.02
C GLN A 36 -20.99 -9.58 13.06
N GLY A 37 -21.02 -8.79 11.97
CA GLY A 37 -20.46 -7.43 11.93
C GLY A 37 -18.93 -7.40 11.83
N ALA A 38 -18.28 -8.54 11.57
CA ALA A 38 -16.86 -8.51 11.26
C ALA A 38 -16.62 -7.81 9.92
N TYR A 39 -15.68 -6.87 9.89
CA TYR A 39 -15.21 -6.25 8.67
C TYR A 39 -14.36 -7.25 7.88
N VAL A 40 -14.78 -7.53 6.65
CA VAL A 40 -14.06 -8.39 5.71
C VAL A 40 -13.64 -7.53 4.52
N TYR A 41 -12.36 -7.36 4.30
CA TYR A 41 -11.86 -6.47 3.26
C TYR A 41 -10.56 -6.96 2.63
N LEU A 42 -10.37 -6.66 1.36
CA LEU A 42 -9.07 -6.79 0.71
C LEU A 42 -8.16 -5.64 1.15
N ASN A 43 -7.03 -5.99 1.77
CA ASN A 43 -6.09 -5.01 2.33
C ASN A 43 -5.67 -3.98 1.27
N GLY A 44 -5.67 -2.71 1.66
CA GLY A 44 -5.27 -1.61 0.78
C GLY A 44 -6.30 -1.23 -0.28
N THR A 45 -7.50 -1.81 -0.28
CA THR A 45 -8.52 -1.53 -1.32
C THR A 45 -9.75 -0.82 -0.75
N SER A 46 -10.68 -0.47 -1.66
CA SER A 46 -12.04 -0.05 -1.30
C SER A 46 -13.06 -1.20 -1.34
N ILE A 47 -12.60 -2.45 -1.44
CA ILE A 47 -13.45 -3.64 -1.48
C ILE A 47 -13.61 -4.16 -0.06
N VAL A 48 -14.77 -3.91 0.54
CA VAL A 48 -15.10 -4.24 1.93
C VAL A 48 -16.55 -4.68 2.04
N ASN A 49 -16.82 -5.60 2.95
CA ASN A 49 -18.17 -5.98 3.39
C ASN A 49 -18.17 -6.32 4.90
N LEU A 50 -19.34 -6.54 5.44
CA LEU A 50 -19.54 -6.99 6.81
C LEU A 50 -20.13 -8.40 6.78
N THR A 51 -19.81 -9.21 7.81
CA THR A 51 -20.50 -10.47 8.02
C THR A 51 -21.94 -10.22 8.46
N ASP A 52 -22.87 -11.01 7.93
CA ASP A 52 -24.29 -10.98 8.31
C ASP A 52 -24.55 -11.68 9.66
N ASN A 53 -25.84 -11.79 10.05
CA ASN A 53 -26.26 -12.46 11.30
C ASN A 53 -25.88 -13.95 11.33
N SER A 54 -25.61 -14.56 10.20
CA SER A 54 -25.18 -15.95 10.07
C SER A 54 -23.64 -16.08 9.97
N GLY A 55 -22.90 -14.96 10.12
CA GLY A 55 -21.47 -14.90 9.94
C GLY A 55 -21.01 -14.95 8.47
N LYS A 56 -21.92 -14.92 7.50
CA LYS A 56 -21.59 -15.02 6.08
C LYS A 56 -21.07 -13.69 5.53
N PHE A 57 -20.09 -13.77 4.64
CA PHE A 57 -19.59 -12.64 3.86
C PHE A 57 -19.52 -12.98 2.37
N SER A 58 -19.51 -11.95 1.55
CA SER A 58 -19.31 -12.05 0.10
C SER A 58 -18.69 -10.76 -0.42
N LEU A 59 -17.56 -10.86 -1.13
CA LEU A 59 -16.87 -9.75 -1.78
C LEU A 59 -16.80 -10.02 -3.28
N THR A 60 -17.28 -9.10 -4.09
CA THR A 60 -17.15 -9.17 -5.55
C THR A 60 -15.91 -8.41 -6.00
N VAL A 61 -15.00 -9.08 -6.67
CA VAL A 61 -13.73 -8.54 -7.15
C VAL A 61 -13.68 -8.66 -8.65
N ARG A 62 -13.55 -7.55 -9.34
CA ARG A 62 -13.54 -7.53 -10.82
C ARG A 62 -12.30 -8.17 -11.40
N GLN A 63 -11.19 -8.07 -10.71
CA GLN A 63 -9.87 -8.53 -11.18
C GLN A 63 -8.99 -8.86 -9.99
N THR A 64 -8.15 -9.87 -10.11
CA THR A 64 -7.21 -10.28 -9.04
C THR A 64 -6.29 -9.12 -8.66
N ILE A 65 -6.10 -8.94 -7.37
CA ILE A 65 -5.25 -7.90 -6.76
C ILE A 65 -4.23 -8.61 -5.88
N ASN A 66 -2.96 -8.25 -5.99
CA ASN A 66 -1.91 -8.76 -5.11
C ASN A 66 -2.06 -8.18 -3.72
N THR A 67 -2.89 -8.82 -2.90
CA THR A 67 -3.17 -8.39 -1.53
C THR A 67 -3.80 -9.50 -0.68
N GLN A 68 -3.86 -9.27 0.63
CA GLN A 68 -4.43 -10.16 1.63
C GLN A 68 -5.92 -9.87 1.83
N LEU A 69 -6.69 -10.91 2.20
CA LEU A 69 -8.04 -10.76 2.74
C LEU A 69 -7.96 -10.69 4.27
N VAL A 70 -8.54 -9.65 4.84
CA VAL A 70 -8.47 -9.34 6.26
C VAL A 70 -9.84 -9.44 6.90
N PHE A 71 -9.90 -10.09 8.07
CA PHE A 71 -11.05 -10.18 8.95
C PHE A 71 -10.74 -9.42 10.24
N SER A 72 -11.51 -8.39 10.53
CA SER A 72 -11.32 -7.52 11.69
C SER A 72 -12.61 -7.31 12.45
N HIS A 73 -12.56 -7.49 13.76
CA HIS A 73 -13.67 -7.21 14.67
C HIS A 73 -13.13 -6.66 15.99
N ILE A 74 -13.91 -5.81 16.66
CA ILE A 74 -13.46 -5.12 17.88
C ILE A 74 -13.08 -6.08 19.01
N THR A 75 -13.79 -7.21 19.11
CA THR A 75 -13.63 -8.21 20.18
C THR A 75 -12.59 -9.27 19.86
N TYR A 76 -12.25 -9.47 18.58
CA TYR A 76 -11.43 -10.60 18.12
C TYR A 76 -10.03 -10.17 17.68
N ASN A 77 -9.11 -11.12 17.74
CA ASN A 77 -7.82 -10.99 17.05
C ASN A 77 -8.03 -10.93 15.56
N LEU A 78 -7.20 -10.16 14.89
CA LEU A 78 -7.22 -10.02 13.45
C LEU A 78 -6.84 -11.35 12.79
N VAL A 79 -7.53 -11.72 11.70
CA VAL A 79 -7.18 -12.86 10.85
C VAL A 79 -6.92 -12.33 9.44
N ASN A 80 -5.86 -12.81 8.80
CA ASN A 80 -5.52 -12.47 7.42
C ASN A 80 -5.20 -13.72 6.60
N ILE A 81 -5.62 -13.72 5.33
CA ILE A 81 -5.35 -14.75 4.33
C ILE A 81 -4.51 -14.13 3.23
N GLU A 82 -3.27 -14.59 3.05
CA GLU A 82 -2.28 -13.97 2.15
C GLU A 82 -2.61 -14.11 0.67
N ASP A 83 -3.17 -15.23 0.26
CA ASP A 83 -3.56 -15.50 -1.14
C ASP A 83 -5.05 -15.91 -1.21
N PRO A 84 -5.97 -14.95 -1.05
CA PRO A 84 -7.39 -15.26 -0.94
C PRO A 84 -8.01 -15.76 -2.23
N PHE A 85 -7.37 -15.54 -3.38
CA PHE A 85 -7.90 -15.95 -4.67
C PHE A 85 -7.67 -17.43 -4.97
N ASN A 86 -6.68 -18.05 -4.33
CA ASN A 86 -6.33 -19.45 -4.51
C ASN A 86 -6.54 -20.29 -3.24
N ASN A 87 -6.47 -19.69 -2.04
CA ASN A 87 -6.37 -20.42 -0.77
C ASN A 87 -7.39 -19.93 0.28
N LEU A 88 -8.57 -19.42 -0.13
CA LEU A 88 -9.60 -18.99 0.82
C LEU A 88 -10.34 -20.20 1.41
N PRO A 89 -10.26 -20.46 2.73
CA PRO A 89 -11.07 -21.47 3.39
C PRO A 89 -12.56 -21.07 3.41
N ASP A 90 -13.46 -22.04 3.26
CA ASP A 90 -14.91 -21.80 3.37
C ASP A 90 -15.34 -21.29 4.75
N THR A 91 -14.55 -21.64 5.78
CA THR A 91 -14.82 -21.28 7.17
C THR A 91 -13.59 -20.61 7.79
N ILE A 92 -13.82 -19.43 8.34
CA ILE A 92 -12.82 -18.65 9.06
C ILE A 92 -13.15 -18.68 10.56
N TYR A 93 -12.14 -18.95 11.38
CA TYR A 93 -12.29 -18.93 12.85
C TYR A 93 -11.57 -17.71 13.43
N MET A 94 -12.26 -16.89 14.19
CA MET A 94 -11.70 -15.78 14.95
C MET A 94 -11.58 -16.14 16.44
N GLU A 95 -10.48 -15.75 17.06
CA GLU A 95 -10.23 -15.92 18.50
C GLU A 95 -10.47 -14.60 19.22
N GLU A 96 -11.17 -14.62 20.35
CA GLU A 96 -11.35 -13.43 21.16
C GLU A 96 -10.00 -12.85 21.58
N ARG A 97 -9.92 -11.52 21.54
CA ARG A 97 -8.73 -10.78 21.97
C ARG A 97 -8.69 -10.76 23.49
N PRO A 98 -7.64 -11.28 24.12
CA PRO A 98 -7.49 -11.13 25.57
C PRO A 98 -7.40 -9.64 25.93
N ASN A 99 -8.17 -9.22 26.91
CA ASN A 99 -8.23 -7.81 27.36
C ASN A 99 -7.00 -7.45 28.20
N THR A 100 -5.78 -7.67 27.67
CA THR A 100 -4.52 -7.37 28.33
C THR A 100 -4.06 -5.97 27.91
N LEU A 101 -4.16 -5.02 28.83
CA LEU A 101 -3.47 -3.75 28.74
C LEU A 101 -1.97 -4.03 28.78
N ARG A 102 -1.25 -3.76 27.69
CA ARG A 102 0.22 -3.76 27.71
C ARG A 102 0.67 -2.55 28.52
N GLU A 103 1.20 -2.79 29.71
CA GLU A 103 1.88 -1.75 30.47
C GLU A 103 3.18 -1.37 29.75
N VAL A 104 3.22 -0.15 29.21
CA VAL A 104 4.44 0.41 28.63
C VAL A 104 5.15 1.18 29.74
N ILE A 105 6.13 0.57 30.38
CA ILE A 105 6.99 1.24 31.36
C ILE A 105 7.94 2.17 30.60
N VAL A 106 7.64 3.47 30.62
CA VAL A 106 8.47 4.50 30.00
C VAL A 106 9.28 5.20 31.07
N HIS A 107 10.57 4.90 31.17
CA HIS A 107 11.48 5.62 32.05
C HIS A 107 12.02 6.87 31.35
N GLY A 108 11.74 8.05 31.94
CA GLY A 108 12.42 9.30 31.59
C GLY A 108 12.05 9.89 30.23
N ASP A 109 10.84 9.65 29.71
CA ASP A 109 10.37 10.25 28.46
C ASP A 109 10.24 11.79 28.60
N PRO A 110 11.09 12.58 27.90
CA PRO A 110 11.12 14.03 28.06
C PRO A 110 10.02 14.74 27.25
N PHE A 111 9.23 14.00 26.44
CA PHE A 111 8.29 14.59 25.50
C PHE A 111 6.84 14.43 25.97
N SER A 112 6.06 15.50 25.86
CA SER A 112 4.62 15.43 26.13
C SER A 112 3.89 14.55 25.09
N ARG A 113 2.71 14.02 25.47
CA ARG A 113 1.86 13.27 24.55
C ARG A 113 1.59 14.05 23.26
N GLN A 114 1.32 15.36 23.36
CA GLN A 114 1.05 16.21 22.20
C GLN A 114 2.25 16.32 21.25
N GLN A 115 3.47 16.46 21.81
CA GLN A 115 4.69 16.49 20.99
C GLN A 115 4.91 15.16 20.25
N LYS A 116 4.69 14.04 20.93
CA LYS A 116 4.80 12.69 20.32
C LYS A 116 3.75 12.43 19.24
N LEU A 117 2.49 12.82 19.49
CA LEU A 117 1.42 12.70 18.48
C LEU A 117 1.70 13.56 17.25
N ARG A 118 2.23 14.77 17.45
CA ARG A 118 2.65 15.61 16.31
C ARG A 118 3.72 14.93 15.48
N ALA A 119 4.76 14.38 16.12
CA ALA A 119 5.82 13.65 15.44
C ALA A 119 5.27 12.38 14.75
N PHE A 120 4.36 11.64 15.41
CA PHE A 120 3.66 10.52 14.82
C PHE A 120 2.92 10.92 13.54
N ARG A 121 2.09 11.97 13.57
CA ARG A 121 1.37 12.46 12.38
C ARG A 121 2.34 12.80 11.23
N GLU A 122 3.44 13.50 11.52
CA GLU A 122 4.43 13.87 10.51
C GLU A 122 5.09 12.65 9.87
N GLN A 123 5.40 11.60 10.66
CA GLN A 123 6.07 10.41 10.16
C GLN A 123 5.10 9.39 9.56
N PHE A 124 3.88 9.33 10.02
CA PHE A 124 2.85 8.40 9.55
C PHE A 124 2.10 8.94 8.34
N LEU A 125 1.50 10.12 8.46
CA LEU A 125 0.69 10.73 7.39
C LEU A 125 1.53 11.49 6.36
N GLY A 126 2.71 11.97 6.77
CA GLY A 126 3.58 12.77 5.93
C GLY A 126 3.28 14.26 6.00
N ILE A 127 4.14 15.02 5.29
CA ILE A 127 4.11 16.50 5.28
C ILE A 127 3.75 17.06 3.90
N THR A 128 3.36 16.21 2.95
CA THR A 128 2.81 16.62 1.66
C THR A 128 1.46 17.33 1.85
N GLN A 129 0.94 17.95 0.81
CA GLN A 129 -0.39 18.56 0.88
C GLN A 129 -1.46 17.52 1.26
N ALA A 130 -1.41 16.32 0.68
CA ALA A 130 -2.30 15.22 1.04
C ALA A 130 -2.13 14.82 2.52
N GLY A 131 -0.89 14.64 3.02
CA GLY A 131 -0.63 14.28 4.41
C GLY A 131 -1.09 15.33 5.41
N ARG A 132 -0.89 16.63 5.11
CA ARG A 132 -1.35 17.74 5.96
C ARG A 132 -2.86 17.92 5.97
N SER A 133 -3.54 17.46 4.92
CA SER A 133 -5.00 17.50 4.81
C SER A 133 -5.67 16.29 5.46
N CYS A 134 -4.89 15.42 6.10
CA CYS A 134 -5.40 14.30 6.87
C CYS A 134 -5.77 14.73 8.29
N ARG A 135 -6.91 14.24 8.77
CA ARG A 135 -7.36 14.37 10.16
C ARG A 135 -7.59 12.97 10.73
N ILE A 136 -6.92 12.65 11.83
CA ILE A 136 -7.19 11.44 12.60
C ILE A 136 -8.45 11.70 13.44
N VAL A 137 -9.43 10.82 13.33
CA VAL A 137 -10.75 10.98 14.01
C VAL A 137 -10.67 10.53 15.47
N ASN A 138 -10.01 9.40 15.70
CA ASN A 138 -9.91 8.72 17.01
C ASN A 138 -8.47 8.78 17.56
N GLU A 139 -7.88 9.95 17.60
CA GLU A 139 -6.48 10.12 18.01
C GLU A 139 -6.22 9.72 19.48
N ASP A 140 -7.25 9.76 20.31
CA ASP A 140 -7.15 9.38 21.72
C ASP A 140 -6.87 7.88 21.90
N ASP A 141 -7.24 7.04 20.93
CA ASP A 141 -6.96 5.59 20.92
C ASP A 141 -5.48 5.26 20.65
N ILE A 142 -4.70 6.24 20.17
CA ILE A 142 -3.31 6.03 19.81
C ILE A 142 -2.43 6.18 21.05
N GLN A 143 -1.69 5.14 21.40
CA GLN A 143 -0.65 5.18 22.41
C GLN A 143 0.68 5.54 21.76
N VAL A 144 1.36 6.56 22.30
CA VAL A 144 2.68 7.00 21.81
C VAL A 144 3.66 7.10 22.96
N TRP A 145 4.85 6.54 22.79
CA TRP A 145 5.92 6.62 23.78
C TRP A 145 7.29 6.78 23.11
N TYR A 146 8.22 7.37 23.83
CA TYR A 146 9.59 7.57 23.36
C TYR A 146 10.57 6.78 24.23
N ASN A 147 11.39 5.96 23.60
CA ASN A 147 12.45 5.23 24.27
C ASN A 147 13.75 6.04 24.16
N VAL A 148 14.21 6.59 25.28
CA VAL A 148 15.39 7.47 25.33
C VAL A 148 16.68 6.75 24.98
N PRO A 149 16.97 5.53 25.52
CA PRO A 149 18.16 4.75 25.18
C PRO A 149 18.30 4.49 23.69
N THR A 150 17.23 4.10 23.01
CA THR A 150 17.24 3.81 21.57
C THR A 150 16.90 5.03 20.71
N LYS A 151 16.56 6.16 21.32
CA LYS A 151 16.14 7.41 20.64
C LYS A 151 14.98 7.17 19.64
N THR A 152 14.03 6.32 20.03
CA THR A 152 12.99 5.83 19.14
C THR A 152 11.59 6.25 19.64
N LEU A 153 10.81 6.83 18.76
CA LEU A 153 9.37 7.04 18.94
C LEU A 153 8.62 5.80 18.46
N PHE A 154 7.75 5.29 19.31
CA PHE A 154 6.85 4.19 19.01
C PHE A 154 5.39 4.64 19.06
N ALA A 155 4.52 3.93 18.33
CA ALA A 155 3.09 4.08 18.44
C ALA A 155 2.38 2.74 18.32
N SER A 156 1.24 2.61 18.99
CA SER A 156 0.32 1.48 18.86
C SER A 156 -1.13 1.96 18.97
N SER A 157 -2.06 1.18 18.48
CA SER A 157 -3.49 1.38 18.68
C SER A 157 -4.19 0.05 18.76
N ASN A 158 -5.12 -0.09 19.73
CA ASN A 158 -5.95 -1.29 19.85
C ASN A 158 -7.14 -1.27 18.88
N GLN A 159 -7.47 -0.09 18.35
CA GLN A 159 -8.52 0.13 17.36
C GLN A 159 -7.90 0.57 16.04
N PRO A 160 -8.55 0.31 14.91
CA PRO A 160 -8.13 0.92 13.64
C PRO A 160 -8.10 2.45 13.76
N ILE A 161 -7.02 3.04 13.31
CA ILE A 161 -6.87 4.51 13.26
C ILE A 161 -7.70 5.00 12.09
N GLU A 162 -8.73 5.79 12.36
CA GLU A 162 -9.59 6.39 11.35
C GLU A 162 -9.01 7.72 10.88
N VAL A 163 -8.75 7.82 9.58
CA VAL A 163 -8.21 9.02 8.95
C VAL A 163 -9.14 9.51 7.85
N ILE A 164 -9.52 10.78 7.93
CA ILE A 164 -10.18 11.51 6.84
C ILE A 164 -9.13 12.28 6.07
N ASN A 165 -8.96 11.97 4.80
CA ASN A 165 -8.09 12.68 3.88
C ASN A 165 -8.92 13.61 3.00
N GLU A 166 -8.97 14.90 3.35
CA GLU A 166 -9.75 15.91 2.63
C GLU A 166 -9.20 16.19 1.22
N TYR A 167 -7.88 16.02 1.03
CA TYR A 167 -7.24 16.27 -0.26
C TYR A 167 -7.57 15.21 -1.30
N LEU A 168 -7.54 13.93 -0.87
CA LEU A 168 -7.82 12.78 -1.74
C LEU A 168 -9.27 12.29 -1.64
N GLY A 169 -10.07 12.83 -0.71
CA GLY A 169 -11.48 12.48 -0.54
C GLY A 169 -11.71 11.05 -0.07
N TYR A 170 -10.83 10.51 0.78
CA TYR A 170 -10.97 9.17 1.34
C TYR A 170 -11.14 9.21 2.86
N ARG A 171 -11.95 8.29 3.36
CA ARG A 171 -11.90 7.79 4.73
C ARG A 171 -11.11 6.49 4.70
N THR A 172 -10.05 6.40 5.49
CA THR A 172 -9.18 5.22 5.55
C THR A 172 -9.12 4.71 6.99
N LEU A 173 -9.32 3.42 7.15
CA LEU A 173 -9.09 2.71 8.42
C LEU A 173 -7.71 2.06 8.35
N PHE A 174 -6.83 2.40 9.28
CA PHE A 174 -5.48 1.84 9.41
C PHE A 174 -5.41 0.95 10.65
N THR A 175 -5.31 -0.35 10.47
CA THR A 175 -4.91 -1.25 11.56
C THR A 175 -3.40 -1.21 11.68
N LEU A 176 -2.91 -0.53 12.71
CA LEU A 176 -1.47 -0.33 12.94
C LEU A 176 -0.87 -1.64 13.49
N VAL A 177 -0.01 -2.28 12.69
CA VAL A 177 0.71 -3.50 13.07
C VAL A 177 2.01 -3.14 13.79
N ASP A 178 2.76 -2.17 13.23
CA ASP A 178 3.98 -1.67 13.84
C ASP A 178 4.24 -0.21 13.42
N PHE A 179 4.87 0.54 14.31
CA PHE A 179 5.35 1.90 14.04
C PHE A 179 6.56 2.22 14.88
N LYS A 180 7.63 2.63 14.24
CA LYS A 180 8.82 3.16 14.90
C LYS A 180 9.50 4.23 14.08
N THR A 181 10.03 5.25 14.76
CA THR A 181 10.85 6.29 14.16
C THR A 181 12.09 6.51 14.99
N GLU A 182 13.26 6.27 14.41
CA GLU A 182 14.56 6.39 15.05
C GLU A 182 15.19 7.75 14.73
N TYR A 183 15.80 8.38 15.76
CA TYR A 183 16.41 9.70 15.63
C TYR A 183 17.91 9.63 15.95
N SER A 184 18.69 10.52 15.35
CA SER A 184 20.13 10.61 15.59
C SER A 184 20.50 11.11 17.03
N SER A 185 19.55 11.75 17.71
CA SER A 185 19.70 12.27 19.08
C SER A 185 18.35 12.20 19.81
N VAL A 186 18.31 12.47 21.13
CA VAL A 186 17.06 12.56 21.89
C VAL A 186 16.29 13.80 21.43
N THR A 187 15.39 13.62 20.48
CA THR A 187 14.61 14.68 19.83
C THR A 187 13.42 14.11 19.07
N LEU A 188 12.45 14.95 18.76
CA LEU A 188 11.35 14.66 17.83
C LEU A 188 11.44 15.51 16.55
N ASN A 189 12.59 16.16 16.30
CA ASN A 189 12.80 16.97 15.12
C ASN A 189 12.92 16.09 13.88
N ARG A 190 12.03 16.26 12.89
CA ARG A 190 12.01 15.51 11.64
C ARG A 190 13.34 15.52 10.87
N ASN A 191 14.13 16.60 10.99
CA ASN A 191 15.43 16.70 10.30
C ASN A 191 16.51 15.81 10.96
N ARG A 192 16.20 15.18 12.10
CA ARG A 192 17.05 14.25 12.83
C ARG A 192 16.58 12.80 12.75
N VAL A 193 15.55 12.52 11.93
CA VAL A 193 15.09 11.16 11.65
C VAL A 193 16.18 10.43 10.86
N GLN A 194 16.59 9.27 11.36
CA GLN A 194 17.48 8.34 10.68
C GLN A 194 16.68 7.33 9.89
N GLN A 195 15.66 6.73 10.53
CA GLN A 195 14.77 5.76 9.90
C GLN A 195 13.35 5.93 10.45
N SER A 196 12.36 5.75 9.58
CA SER A 196 10.95 5.68 9.97
C SER A 196 10.31 4.50 9.25
N TYR A 197 9.67 3.64 10.04
CA TYR A 197 9.01 2.44 9.57
C TYR A 197 7.60 2.35 10.13
N TYR A 198 6.67 1.89 9.33
CA TYR A 198 5.35 1.46 9.78
C TYR A 198 4.82 0.31 8.93
N ALA A 199 4.06 -0.57 9.56
CA ALA A 199 3.31 -1.62 8.92
C ALA A 199 1.83 -1.46 9.28
N VAL A 200 0.97 -1.47 8.26
CA VAL A 200 -0.48 -1.26 8.41
C VAL A 200 -1.27 -2.18 7.49
N LEU A 201 -2.47 -2.54 7.94
CA LEU A 201 -3.52 -3.05 7.06
C LEU A 201 -4.55 -1.94 6.88
N THR A 202 -5.08 -1.77 5.68
CA THR A 202 -5.88 -0.61 5.34
C THR A 202 -7.14 -0.97 4.57
N SER A 203 -8.23 -0.26 4.85
CA SER A 203 -9.41 -0.24 3.98
C SER A 203 -9.83 1.19 3.68
N PHE A 204 -10.28 1.42 2.44
CA PHE A 204 -10.64 2.75 1.96
C PHE A 204 -12.14 2.85 1.71
N THR A 205 -12.72 3.98 2.07
CA THR A 205 -14.06 4.39 1.66
C THR A 205 -13.94 5.68 0.85
N ASP A 206 -14.46 5.68 -0.37
CA ASP A 206 -14.50 6.88 -1.19
C ASP A 206 -15.62 7.79 -0.71
N LEU A 207 -15.27 9.00 -0.27
CA LEU A 207 -16.21 10.02 0.21
C LEU A 207 -16.64 10.99 -0.91
N LYS A 208 -15.92 11.00 -2.03
CA LYS A 208 -16.10 11.96 -3.13
C LYS A 208 -15.89 11.29 -4.49
N PRO A 209 -16.67 10.24 -4.83
CA PRO A 209 -16.45 9.46 -6.06
C PRO A 209 -16.64 10.29 -7.33
N ASP A 210 -17.52 11.29 -7.31
CA ASP A 210 -17.91 12.07 -8.48
C ASP A 210 -17.23 13.46 -8.54
N ASP A 211 -16.34 13.81 -7.59
CA ASP A 211 -15.65 15.10 -7.61
C ASP A 211 -14.43 15.06 -8.55
N ILE A 212 -14.57 15.72 -9.71
CA ILE A 212 -13.56 15.79 -10.77
C ILE A 212 -12.23 16.38 -10.25
N ARG A 213 -12.28 17.36 -9.34
CA ARG A 213 -11.07 17.99 -8.78
C ARG A 213 -10.31 17.01 -7.89
N ILE A 214 -11.05 16.22 -7.12
CA ILE A 214 -10.47 15.17 -6.28
C ILE A 214 -9.92 14.05 -7.15
N LYS A 215 -10.66 13.65 -8.19
CA LYS A 215 -10.15 12.66 -9.18
C LYS A 215 -8.81 13.13 -9.76
N LYS A 216 -8.71 14.37 -10.23
CA LYS A 216 -7.45 14.92 -10.76
C LYS A 216 -6.31 14.83 -9.74
N ARG A 217 -6.55 15.18 -8.46
CA ARG A 217 -5.53 15.07 -7.40
C ARG A 217 -5.08 13.61 -7.17
N ARG A 218 -6.00 12.67 -7.25
CA ARG A 218 -5.70 11.23 -7.17
C ARG A 218 -4.85 10.80 -8.36
N ASP A 219 -5.21 11.22 -9.58
CA ASP A 219 -4.45 10.94 -10.81
C ASP A 219 -3.02 11.50 -10.69
N ASP A 220 -2.84 12.72 -10.22
CA ASP A 220 -1.53 13.36 -9.99
C ASP A 220 -0.68 12.55 -8.99
N VAL A 221 -1.28 12.07 -7.88
CA VAL A 221 -0.60 11.22 -6.90
C VAL A 221 -0.27 9.85 -7.50
N TYR A 222 -1.17 9.28 -8.31
CA TYR A 222 -0.97 7.99 -8.95
C TYR A 222 0.21 8.02 -9.93
N VAL A 223 0.26 9.03 -10.80
CA VAL A 223 1.29 9.15 -11.87
C VAL A 223 2.70 9.06 -11.30
N THR A 224 2.94 9.65 -10.12
CA THR A 224 4.27 9.65 -9.48
C THR A 224 4.44 8.55 -8.42
N SER A 225 3.59 7.54 -8.40
CA SER A 225 3.62 6.47 -7.40
C SER A 225 4.52 5.29 -7.82
N THR A 226 4.97 4.51 -6.83
CA THR A 226 5.66 3.24 -7.05
C THR A 226 4.80 2.26 -7.85
N ARG A 227 3.49 2.28 -7.63
CA ARG A 227 2.53 1.43 -8.30
C ARG A 227 2.44 1.74 -9.79
N ASN A 228 2.38 3.02 -10.17
CA ASN A 228 2.41 3.40 -11.58
C ASN A 228 3.75 3.01 -12.24
N PHE A 229 4.86 3.13 -11.52
CA PHE A 229 6.15 2.66 -12.01
C PHE A 229 6.11 1.18 -12.37
N PHE A 230 5.65 0.30 -11.48
CA PHE A 230 5.56 -1.14 -11.76
C PHE A 230 4.52 -1.47 -12.84
N LYS A 231 3.43 -0.72 -12.92
CA LYS A 231 2.47 -0.87 -14.00
C LYS A 231 3.09 -0.54 -15.37
N CYS A 232 3.79 0.59 -15.48
CA CYS A 232 4.52 0.94 -16.69
C CYS A 232 5.58 -0.11 -17.02
N LEU A 233 6.36 -0.55 -16.01
CA LEU A 233 7.39 -1.57 -16.18
C LEU A 233 6.84 -2.87 -16.76
N ALA A 234 5.66 -3.31 -16.29
CA ALA A 234 5.08 -4.61 -16.65
C ALA A 234 4.22 -4.57 -17.92
N TYR A 235 3.43 -3.50 -18.12
CA TYR A 235 2.36 -3.47 -19.12
C TYR A 235 2.60 -2.46 -20.23
N ASP A 236 3.38 -1.42 -19.97
CA ASP A 236 3.65 -0.35 -20.93
C ASP A 236 5.06 0.22 -20.78
N PRO A 237 6.07 -0.59 -21.14
CA PRO A 237 7.47 -0.20 -20.99
C PRO A 237 7.85 1.03 -21.82
N PHE A 238 7.06 1.44 -22.81
CA PHE A 238 7.33 2.65 -23.61
C PHE A 238 7.34 3.94 -22.77
N PHE A 239 6.59 4.01 -21.67
CA PHE A 239 6.63 5.14 -20.73
C PHE A 239 7.90 5.18 -19.86
N ILE A 240 8.74 4.15 -19.92
CA ILE A 240 10.03 4.08 -19.23
C ILE A 240 11.18 4.21 -20.22
N LEU A 241 10.96 3.81 -21.49
CA LEU A 241 11.93 3.91 -22.56
C LEU A 241 11.91 5.32 -23.14
N ASP A 242 13.08 5.87 -23.42
CA ASP A 242 13.32 7.20 -24.02
C ASP A 242 12.84 7.31 -25.49
N THR A 243 11.74 6.66 -25.83
CA THR A 243 11.16 6.69 -27.18
C THR A 243 10.06 7.73 -27.33
N THR A 244 9.65 8.37 -26.22
CA THR A 244 8.69 9.47 -26.22
C THR A 244 9.35 10.75 -25.76
N ASP A 245 8.93 11.90 -26.30
CA ASP A 245 9.48 13.21 -25.95
C ASP A 245 9.30 13.61 -24.48
N ASP A 246 8.50 12.86 -23.70
CA ASP A 246 8.23 13.14 -22.28
C ASP A 246 7.88 11.86 -21.47
N PRO A 247 8.87 11.00 -21.16
CA PRO A 247 8.64 9.79 -20.38
C PRO A 247 8.29 10.14 -18.92
N ILE A 248 7.36 9.37 -18.31
CA ILE A 248 6.97 9.55 -16.91
C ILE A 248 8.13 9.15 -15.97
N PHE A 249 8.84 8.08 -16.31
CA PHE A 249 9.96 7.58 -15.52
C PHE A 249 11.20 7.41 -16.41
N TRP A 250 12.33 7.91 -15.91
CA TRP A 250 13.63 7.67 -16.51
C TRP A 250 14.46 6.77 -15.59
N VAL A 251 14.95 5.69 -16.12
CA VAL A 251 15.69 4.68 -15.36
C VAL A 251 17.17 4.75 -15.72
N TYR A 252 18.02 4.96 -14.72
CA TYR A 252 19.46 5.13 -14.89
C TYR A 252 20.24 4.16 -14.01
N GLU A 253 21.35 3.68 -14.53
CA GLU A 253 22.43 3.05 -13.79
C GLU A 253 23.58 4.05 -13.65
N GLY A 254 23.80 4.57 -12.45
CA GLY A 254 24.76 5.65 -12.25
C GLY A 254 24.42 6.89 -13.06
N ARG A 255 25.17 7.17 -14.12
CA ARG A 255 24.95 8.29 -15.04
C ARG A 255 24.39 7.87 -16.40
N ASN A 256 24.30 6.57 -16.65
CA ASN A 256 23.89 6.02 -17.93
C ASN A 256 22.42 5.58 -17.87
N GLN A 257 21.66 5.89 -18.92
CA GLN A 257 20.34 5.34 -19.08
C GLN A 257 20.43 3.81 -19.28
N ILE A 258 19.56 3.06 -18.63
CA ILE A 258 19.60 1.59 -18.68
C ILE A 258 18.97 1.10 -19.99
N ASP A 259 19.62 0.13 -20.64
CA ASP A 259 18.92 -0.75 -21.57
C ASP A 259 17.97 -1.65 -20.76
N PHE A 260 16.69 -1.32 -20.85
CA PHE A 260 15.61 -1.98 -20.14
C PHE A 260 15.63 -3.51 -20.34
N ASN A 261 15.78 -3.97 -21.59
CA ASN A 261 15.70 -5.37 -21.93
C ASN A 261 16.87 -6.22 -21.39
N SER A 262 17.98 -5.58 -21.06
CA SER A 262 19.12 -6.26 -20.44
C SER A 262 18.90 -6.54 -18.94
N HIS A 263 17.98 -5.82 -18.30
CA HIS A 263 17.79 -5.86 -16.85
C HIS A 263 16.44 -6.45 -16.43
N PHE A 264 15.41 -6.38 -17.29
CA PHE A 264 14.07 -6.86 -16.99
C PHE A 264 13.53 -7.74 -18.12
N ILE A 265 13.10 -8.95 -17.78
CA ILE A 265 12.40 -9.85 -18.71
C ILE A 265 10.97 -9.99 -18.22
N ILE A 266 10.02 -9.63 -19.09
CA ILE A 266 8.59 -9.63 -18.79
C ILE A 266 7.95 -10.83 -19.46
N ASN A 267 7.23 -11.63 -18.67
CA ASN A 267 6.50 -12.80 -19.16
C ASN A 267 5.02 -12.70 -18.75
N ASP A 268 4.14 -13.15 -19.64
CA ASP A 268 2.72 -13.29 -19.34
C ASP A 268 2.46 -14.48 -18.41
N THR A 269 1.59 -14.28 -17.44
CA THR A 269 0.95 -15.33 -16.66
C THR A 269 -0.57 -15.29 -16.88
N ILE A 270 -1.33 -16.17 -16.25
CA ILE A 270 -2.79 -16.25 -16.45
C ILE A 270 -3.51 -14.95 -16.12
N SER A 271 -3.07 -14.22 -15.08
CA SER A 271 -3.78 -13.02 -14.59
C SER A 271 -2.87 -11.82 -14.31
N GLN A 272 -1.57 -11.97 -14.46
CA GLN A 272 -0.56 -10.99 -14.07
C GLN A 272 0.63 -11.01 -15.02
N LYS A 273 1.57 -10.09 -14.84
CA LYS A 273 2.88 -10.12 -15.49
C LYS A 273 3.96 -10.56 -14.51
N ALA A 274 4.80 -11.49 -14.91
CA ALA A 274 5.99 -11.86 -14.17
C ALA A 274 7.19 -11.06 -14.69
N ILE A 275 7.85 -10.32 -13.80
CA ILE A 275 9.07 -9.59 -14.09
C ILE A 275 10.23 -10.39 -13.52
N LYS A 276 11.13 -10.86 -14.37
CA LYS A 276 12.42 -11.40 -13.96
C LYS A 276 13.46 -10.29 -13.99
N ILE A 277 14.10 -10.08 -12.85
CA ILE A 277 15.08 -9.02 -12.63
C ILE A 277 16.48 -9.61 -12.79
N SER A 278 17.36 -8.94 -13.54
CA SER A 278 18.75 -9.33 -13.70
C SER A 278 19.46 -9.42 -12.35
N ASN A 279 20.27 -10.45 -12.13
CA ASN A 279 21.08 -10.59 -10.91
C ASN A 279 22.01 -9.40 -10.66
N ALA A 280 22.35 -8.64 -11.69
CA ALA A 280 23.14 -7.41 -11.57
C ALA A 280 22.40 -6.30 -10.79
N LEU A 281 21.05 -6.33 -10.76
CA LEU A 281 20.22 -5.34 -10.04
C LEU A 281 19.80 -5.80 -8.64
N ILE A 282 20.12 -7.03 -8.25
CA ILE A 282 19.72 -7.59 -6.95
C ILE A 282 20.73 -7.17 -5.89
N GLU A 283 20.27 -6.53 -4.83
CA GLU A 283 21.12 -6.20 -3.70
C GLU A 283 21.55 -7.48 -2.98
N LYS A 284 22.85 -7.63 -2.79
CA LYS A 284 23.44 -8.66 -1.95
C LYS A 284 23.40 -8.20 -0.50
N GLU A 285 23.39 -9.14 0.44
CA GLU A 285 23.36 -8.85 1.88
C GLU A 285 24.56 -8.03 2.38
N ASN A 286 25.60 -7.87 1.56
CA ASN A 286 26.81 -7.14 1.94
C ASN A 286 26.85 -5.75 1.28
N PRO A 287 26.76 -4.64 2.06
CA PRO A 287 26.66 -3.28 1.53
C PRO A 287 27.90 -2.77 0.78
N ASP A 288 29.05 -3.42 0.88
CA ASP A 288 30.30 -3.03 0.23
C ASP A 288 30.44 -3.50 -1.23
N ASP A 289 29.61 -4.40 -1.68
CA ASP A 289 29.54 -4.77 -3.10
C ASP A 289 28.73 -3.69 -3.85
N SER A 290 29.41 -2.91 -4.65
CA SER A 290 28.90 -1.82 -5.48
C SER A 290 27.72 -2.25 -6.36
N LEU A 291 26.52 -2.06 -5.87
CA LEU A 291 25.28 -2.53 -6.46
C LEU A 291 24.63 -1.48 -7.32
N LEU A 292 24.12 -1.96 -8.43
CA LEU A 292 23.35 -1.23 -9.39
C LEU A 292 22.12 -0.59 -8.74
N ARG A 293 22.14 0.73 -8.65
CA ARG A 293 21.06 1.54 -8.11
C ARG A 293 20.31 2.15 -9.26
N ILE A 294 19.08 1.75 -9.47
CA ILE A 294 18.21 2.38 -10.45
C ILE A 294 17.81 3.75 -9.93
N ASN A 295 18.32 4.81 -10.55
CA ASN A 295 17.86 6.15 -10.27
C ASN A 295 16.64 6.44 -11.16
N ILE A 296 15.49 6.62 -10.54
CA ILE A 296 14.28 7.00 -11.24
C ILE A 296 14.12 8.50 -11.09
N SER A 297 14.15 9.23 -12.19
CA SER A 297 13.70 10.61 -12.22
C SER A 297 12.29 10.65 -12.78
N HIS A 298 11.38 11.32 -12.12
CA HIS A 298 10.05 11.57 -12.62
C HIS A 298 9.76 13.06 -12.63
N TYR A 299 8.95 13.47 -13.59
CA TYR A 299 8.55 14.86 -13.74
C TYR A 299 7.45 15.18 -12.73
N ASP A 300 7.58 16.27 -11.99
CA ASP A 300 6.49 16.79 -11.16
C ASP A 300 5.72 17.83 -11.98
N SER A 301 4.46 17.55 -12.26
CA SER A 301 3.59 18.43 -13.04
C SER A 301 3.41 19.82 -12.42
N ASP A 302 3.61 19.96 -11.11
CA ASP A 302 3.44 21.22 -10.37
C ASP A 302 4.70 22.10 -10.38
N ASN A 303 5.88 21.55 -10.71
CA ASN A 303 7.16 22.27 -10.73
C ASN A 303 7.90 22.02 -12.05
N ARG A 304 7.54 22.74 -13.09
CA ARG A 304 8.21 22.73 -14.39
C ARG A 304 9.70 23.00 -14.22
N GLY A 305 10.52 21.93 -14.22
CA GLY A 305 11.97 22.02 -14.23
C GLY A 305 12.72 21.30 -13.11
N PHE A 306 12.06 20.69 -12.12
CA PHE A 306 12.73 19.89 -11.08
C PHE A 306 12.58 18.41 -11.36
N ARG A 307 13.71 17.71 -11.55
CA ARG A 307 13.77 16.26 -11.58
C ARG A 307 13.97 15.74 -10.16
N TYR A 308 13.08 14.88 -9.70
CA TYR A 308 13.24 14.21 -8.41
C TYR A 308 13.90 12.85 -8.62
N TYR A 309 14.90 12.57 -7.82
CA TYR A 309 15.59 11.28 -7.85
C TYR A 309 14.99 10.35 -6.81
N SER A 310 14.81 9.10 -7.21
CA SER A 310 14.42 7.99 -6.33
C SER A 310 15.33 6.81 -6.63
N ARG A 311 15.49 5.93 -5.64
CA ARG A 311 16.20 4.67 -5.78
C ARG A 311 15.24 3.55 -5.48
N ILE A 312 15.29 2.49 -6.26
CA ILE A 312 14.62 1.23 -5.98
C ILE A 312 15.70 0.17 -5.84
N SER A 313 15.67 -0.57 -4.74
CA SER A 313 16.54 -1.71 -4.52
C SER A 313 15.71 -2.99 -4.47
N PHE A 314 16.18 -4.03 -5.17
CA PHE A 314 15.52 -5.31 -5.27
C PHE A 314 16.27 -6.38 -4.46
N PHE A 315 15.54 -7.13 -3.63
CA PHE A 315 16.03 -8.26 -2.86
C PHE A 315 15.42 -9.59 -3.35
N THR A 316 14.89 -9.59 -4.57
CA THR A 316 14.33 -10.75 -5.24
C THR A 316 14.62 -10.66 -6.74
N ASN A 317 14.73 -11.81 -7.40
CA ASN A 317 14.93 -11.88 -8.84
C ASN A 317 13.63 -12.02 -9.65
N THR A 318 12.48 -12.10 -8.97
CA THR A 318 11.18 -12.20 -9.62
C THR A 318 10.11 -11.47 -8.83
N LEU A 319 9.26 -10.76 -9.55
CA LEU A 319 8.05 -10.11 -9.03
C LEU A 319 6.86 -10.47 -9.92
N LEU A 320 5.70 -10.65 -9.30
CA LEU A 320 4.42 -10.65 -10.01
C LEU A 320 3.79 -9.28 -9.88
N VAL A 321 3.35 -8.72 -11.00
CA VAL A 321 2.72 -7.41 -11.07
C VAL A 321 1.31 -7.57 -11.59
N ASP A 322 0.32 -7.17 -10.80
CA ASP A 322 -1.07 -7.14 -11.25
C ASP A 322 -1.32 -5.95 -12.19
N GLN A 323 -2.49 -5.93 -12.84
CA GLN A 323 -2.86 -4.89 -13.78
C GLN A 323 -3.01 -3.49 -13.16
N TYR A 324 -3.06 -3.39 -11.83
CA TYR A 324 -3.05 -2.12 -11.12
C TYR A 324 -1.64 -1.64 -10.80
N GLY A 325 -0.61 -2.48 -11.04
CA GLY A 325 0.80 -2.21 -10.72
C GLY A 325 1.20 -2.60 -9.30
N ASN A 326 0.37 -3.36 -8.58
CA ASN A 326 0.75 -3.89 -7.27
C ASN A 326 1.65 -5.10 -7.44
N ILE A 327 2.68 -5.19 -6.61
CA ILE A 327 3.65 -6.29 -6.60
C ILE A 327 3.38 -7.28 -5.47
N ASP A 328 3.64 -8.56 -5.73
CA ASP A 328 3.42 -9.66 -4.76
C ASP A 328 4.41 -9.62 -3.57
N LYS A 329 5.65 -9.17 -3.80
CA LYS A 329 6.74 -9.18 -2.82
C LYS A 329 7.19 -7.77 -2.44
N ILE A 330 6.27 -6.96 -1.91
CA ILE A 330 6.57 -5.57 -1.53
C ILE A 330 7.67 -5.49 -0.44
N ASP A 331 7.79 -6.50 0.41
CA ASP A 331 8.84 -6.63 1.45
C ASP A 331 10.24 -6.88 0.86
N LYS A 332 10.33 -7.27 -0.40
CA LYS A 332 11.58 -7.50 -1.14
C LYS A 332 11.97 -6.33 -2.05
N VAL A 333 11.34 -5.17 -1.88
CA VAL A 333 11.66 -3.97 -2.65
C VAL A 333 11.71 -2.77 -1.72
N THR A 334 12.79 -2.00 -1.78
CA THR A 334 12.89 -0.76 -1.00
C THR A 334 12.92 0.45 -1.90
N PHE A 335 12.39 1.54 -1.39
CA PHE A 335 12.27 2.81 -2.09
C PHE A 335 12.92 3.93 -1.30
N GLU A 336 13.82 4.67 -1.91
CA GLU A 336 14.45 5.86 -1.34
C GLU A 336 14.11 7.11 -2.17
N GLY A 337 14.49 8.28 -1.66
CA GLY A 337 14.22 9.55 -2.33
C GLY A 337 12.74 9.93 -2.31
N ARG A 338 12.22 10.45 -3.43
CA ARG A 338 10.82 10.91 -3.48
C ARG A 338 9.82 9.76 -3.33
N LEU A 339 10.02 8.65 -4.02
CA LEU A 339 9.14 7.47 -3.89
C LEU A 339 9.12 6.94 -2.45
N GLY A 340 10.26 6.90 -1.78
CA GLY A 340 10.36 6.48 -0.38
C GLY A 340 9.81 7.49 0.64
N ARG A 341 9.51 8.72 0.22
CA ARG A 341 8.90 9.75 1.08
C ARG A 341 7.38 9.73 1.07
N ALA A 342 6.75 8.95 0.19
CA ALA A 342 5.31 8.75 0.25
C ALA A 342 4.93 8.10 1.58
N ARG A 343 3.94 8.68 2.25
CA ARG A 343 3.43 8.24 3.55
C ARG A 343 1.95 7.89 3.43
N ALA A 344 1.35 7.42 4.52
CA ALA A 344 -0.04 7.01 4.57
C ALA A 344 -1.02 8.06 4.00
N GLY A 345 -0.71 9.37 4.16
CA GLY A 345 -1.50 10.45 3.58
C GLY A 345 -1.48 10.54 2.05
N ASN A 346 -0.52 9.89 1.39
CA ASN A 346 -0.47 9.81 -0.08
C ASN A 346 -0.98 8.48 -0.63
N MET A 347 -1.45 7.57 0.23
CA MET A 347 -1.93 6.27 -0.23
C MET A 347 -3.23 6.41 -1.03
N LEU A 348 -3.29 5.65 -2.11
CA LEU A 348 -4.50 5.41 -2.91
C LEU A 348 -4.89 3.94 -2.79
N PRO A 349 -6.19 3.61 -2.90
CA PRO A 349 -6.62 2.22 -2.94
C PRO A 349 -5.86 1.41 -4.00
N LEU A 350 -5.44 0.19 -3.68
CA LEU A 350 -4.70 -0.69 -4.61
C LEU A 350 -5.48 -1.00 -5.90
N ASN A 351 -6.80 -0.90 -5.84
CA ASN A 351 -7.71 -1.03 -6.98
C ASN A 351 -8.07 0.32 -7.63
N TYR A 352 -7.37 1.43 -7.30
CA TYR A 352 -7.57 2.72 -7.96
C TYR A 352 -7.09 2.66 -9.40
N VAL A 353 -7.91 3.19 -10.32
CA VAL A 353 -7.61 3.37 -11.75
C VAL A 353 -7.78 4.84 -12.07
N PRO A 354 -6.75 5.53 -12.64
CA PRO A 354 -6.81 6.93 -13.04
C PRO A 354 -7.78 7.21 -14.18
#